data_8e7070bcb38d174e9a2858a60ce207a6
#
_entry.id   8e7070bcb38d174e9a2858a60ce207a6
#
_cell.length_a   1.000
_cell.length_b   1.000
_cell.length_c   1.000
_cell.angle_alpha   90.00
_cell.angle_beta   90.00
_cell.angle_gamma   90.00
#
_symmetry.space_group_name_H-M   'P 1'
#
loop_
_entity.id
_entity.type
_entity.pdbx_description
1 polymer ?
#
loop_
_entity_poly.entity_id
_entity_poly.type
_entity_poly.pdbx_seq_one_letter_code
_entity_poly.pdbx_strand_id
1 'polypeptide(L)'
;MWLDGASQAAVERFRQSGGVGDDYPLDIERAVSLALPAVVVKQPRLELRGVEAWIAGRGAAFRFNCRSRSVRGCLVAYGGRGTIFVEAEDPEDERRFTVAHEAAHFMSDYLSLRERACAKFGPRIAEVFDGRRKPTLNERVGALLAGATLGVYTELLERDDAGAAGGAVYRIEDRADRIALALLAPPEVVLAEVDTSASAFAARRESVNRLLCERFGLPPQPADAYARSLLESTGRGASWVESLRLR
;
A
#
# COMPACT_ATOMS: atom_id res chain seq x y z
N MET A 1 9.14 -15.98 -6.38
CA MET A 1 9.48 -14.66 -5.77
C MET A 1 8.16 -13.96 -5.46
N TRP A 2 7.94 -13.55 -4.23
CA TRP A 2 6.64 -13.02 -3.76
C TRP A 2 6.39 -11.56 -4.21
N LEU A 3 7.42 -10.71 -4.22
CA LEU A 3 7.42 -9.38 -4.83
C LEU A 3 8.19 -9.40 -6.15
N ASP A 4 7.77 -8.56 -7.10
CA ASP A 4 8.62 -8.26 -8.25
C ASP A 4 9.82 -7.38 -7.87
N GLY A 5 10.83 -7.31 -8.73
CA GLY A 5 12.08 -6.60 -8.41
C GLY A 5 11.90 -5.11 -8.14
N ALA A 6 10.90 -4.45 -8.74
CA ALA A 6 10.63 -3.03 -8.51
C ALA A 6 9.99 -2.81 -7.12
N SER A 7 9.04 -3.67 -6.76
CA SER A 7 8.39 -3.66 -5.44
C SER A 7 9.38 -4.00 -4.33
N GLN A 8 10.26 -4.99 -4.54
CA GLN A 8 11.33 -5.32 -3.60
C GLN A 8 12.27 -4.13 -3.35
N ALA A 9 12.75 -3.49 -4.42
CA ALA A 9 13.61 -2.32 -4.31
C ALA A 9 12.91 -1.12 -3.62
N ALA A 10 11.60 -0.97 -3.79
CA ALA A 10 10.82 0.06 -3.10
C ALA A 10 10.74 -0.21 -1.59
N VAL A 11 10.47 -1.46 -1.19
CA VAL A 11 10.46 -1.89 0.22
C VAL A 11 11.84 -1.68 0.86
N GLU A 12 12.91 -2.09 0.21
CA GLU A 12 14.28 -1.93 0.72
C GLU A 12 14.65 -0.46 0.91
N ARG A 13 14.36 0.40 -0.07
CA ARG A 13 14.59 1.85 0.04
C ARG A 13 13.80 2.47 1.19
N PHE A 14 12.54 2.09 1.33
CA PHE A 14 11.69 2.55 2.43
C PHE A 14 12.28 2.17 3.79
N ARG A 15 12.66 0.91 3.97
CA ARG A 15 13.25 0.43 5.24
C ARG A 15 14.56 1.14 5.57
N GLN A 16 15.43 1.31 4.59
CA GLN A 16 16.70 2.04 4.76
C GLN A 16 16.47 3.50 5.13
N SER A 17 15.63 4.22 4.36
CA SER A 17 15.36 5.65 4.59
C SER A 17 14.58 5.90 5.87
N GLY A 18 13.68 5.02 6.25
CA GLY A 18 12.87 5.09 7.46
C GLY A 18 13.61 4.66 8.73
N GLY A 19 14.84 4.15 8.60
CA GLY A 19 15.59 3.60 9.73
C GLY A 19 14.84 2.44 10.41
N VAL A 20 14.16 1.60 9.60
CA VAL A 20 13.33 0.50 10.09
C VAL A 20 14.21 -0.64 10.55
N GLY A 21 14.21 -0.92 11.86
CA GLY A 21 14.86 -2.07 12.49
C GLY A 21 13.96 -3.31 12.55
N ASP A 22 14.29 -4.20 13.49
CA ASP A 22 13.57 -5.47 13.70
C ASP A 22 12.61 -5.41 14.90
N ASP A 23 12.24 -4.21 15.32
CA ASP A 23 11.24 -3.99 16.37
C ASP A 23 9.83 -4.10 15.77
N TYR A 24 9.06 -5.07 16.21
CA TYR A 24 7.68 -5.31 15.76
C TYR A 24 6.72 -5.30 16.94
N PRO A 25 5.47 -4.85 16.73
CA PRO A 25 4.89 -4.32 15.49
C PRO A 25 5.58 -3.01 15.05
N LEU A 26 5.78 -2.86 13.72
CA LEU A 26 6.42 -1.66 13.17
C LEU A 26 5.59 -0.40 13.44
N ASP A 27 6.22 0.67 13.95
CA ASP A 27 5.66 2.02 13.94
C ASP A 27 5.70 2.59 12.51
N ILE A 28 4.70 2.18 11.71
CA ILE A 28 4.62 2.52 10.29
C ILE A 28 4.42 4.03 10.07
N GLU A 29 3.74 4.74 10.98
CA GLU A 29 3.50 6.18 10.84
C GLU A 29 4.83 6.94 10.94
N ARG A 30 5.65 6.58 11.92
CA ARG A 30 6.99 7.11 12.07
C ARG A 30 7.86 6.76 10.86
N ALA A 31 7.84 5.50 10.43
CA ALA A 31 8.61 5.05 9.27
C ALA A 31 8.22 5.80 8.00
N VAL A 32 6.93 6.01 7.72
CA VAL A 32 6.42 6.82 6.60
C VAL A 32 6.94 8.24 6.68
N SER A 33 6.88 8.90 7.84
CA SER A 33 7.32 10.28 8.00
C SER A 33 8.82 10.47 7.79
N LEU A 34 9.62 9.44 8.03
CA LEU A 34 11.08 9.45 7.83
C LEU A 34 11.48 9.05 6.40
N ALA A 35 10.80 8.05 5.84
CA ALA A 35 11.15 7.47 4.55
C ALA A 35 10.58 8.21 3.35
N LEU A 36 9.43 8.85 3.50
CA LEU A 36 8.66 9.41 2.39
C LEU A 36 8.34 10.89 2.63
N PRO A 37 8.23 11.70 1.57
CA PRO A 37 7.69 13.05 1.66
C PRO A 37 6.16 13.01 1.87
N ALA A 38 5.71 12.35 2.94
CA ALA A 38 4.31 12.12 3.23
C ALA A 38 4.00 12.36 4.72
N VAL A 39 2.76 12.71 4.99
CA VAL A 39 2.21 12.85 6.36
C VAL A 39 1.00 11.95 6.51
N VAL A 40 0.84 11.38 7.72
CA VAL A 40 -0.34 10.60 8.10
C VAL A 40 -1.28 11.49 8.92
N VAL A 41 -2.57 11.46 8.59
CA VAL A 41 -3.64 12.22 9.25
C VAL A 41 -4.71 11.25 9.72
N LYS A 42 -4.87 11.12 11.03
CA LYS A 42 -5.97 10.36 11.65
C LYS A 42 -7.21 11.24 11.73
N GLN A 43 -8.30 10.78 11.15
CA GLN A 43 -9.56 11.51 11.14
C GLN A 43 -10.70 10.58 11.60
N PRO A 44 -11.43 10.93 12.68
CA PRO A 44 -12.58 10.14 13.08
C PRO A 44 -13.72 10.29 12.07
N ARG A 45 -14.40 9.20 11.77
CA ARG A 45 -15.45 9.13 10.76
C ARG A 45 -14.97 9.65 9.41
N LEU A 46 -13.89 9.03 8.92
CA LEU A 46 -13.23 9.46 7.68
C LEU A 46 -14.20 9.35 6.49
N GLU A 47 -14.52 10.51 5.94
CA GLU A 47 -15.32 10.68 4.74
C GLU A 47 -14.61 11.58 3.72
N LEU A 48 -14.89 11.41 2.44
CA LEU A 48 -14.27 12.21 1.37
C LEU A 48 -14.50 13.70 1.55
N ARG A 49 -15.67 14.13 2.06
CA ARG A 49 -15.92 15.55 2.40
C ARG A 49 -15.01 16.08 3.51
N GLY A 50 -14.68 15.23 4.49
CA GLY A 50 -13.73 15.57 5.54
C GLY A 50 -12.32 15.81 5.00
N VAL A 51 -11.89 14.96 4.07
CA VAL A 51 -10.61 15.12 3.36
C VAL A 51 -10.60 16.42 2.55
N GLU A 52 -11.66 16.71 1.79
CA GLU A 52 -11.81 17.97 1.05
C GLU A 52 -11.74 19.20 1.97
N ALA A 53 -12.45 19.16 3.11
CA ALA A 53 -12.45 20.24 4.09
C ALA A 53 -11.07 20.44 4.72
N TRP A 54 -10.35 19.35 5.02
CA TRP A 54 -8.99 19.41 5.55
C TRP A 54 -8.01 20.04 4.57
N ILE A 55 -8.11 19.69 3.28
CA ILE A 55 -7.28 20.25 2.20
C ILE A 55 -7.61 21.74 1.99
N ALA A 56 -8.91 22.10 1.98
CA ALA A 56 -9.38 23.47 1.83
C ALA A 56 -8.89 24.37 2.99
N GLY A 57 -8.87 23.85 4.22
CA GLY A 57 -8.32 24.54 5.39
C GLY A 57 -6.81 24.87 5.28
N ARG A 58 -6.11 24.28 4.31
CA ARG A 58 -4.70 24.54 4.00
C ARG A 58 -4.51 25.37 2.73
N GLY A 59 -5.58 25.99 2.25
CA GLY A 59 -5.55 26.91 1.11
C GLY A 59 -5.52 26.24 -0.27
N ALA A 60 -5.76 24.93 -0.35
CA ALA A 60 -5.83 24.21 -1.62
C ALA A 60 -7.27 23.86 -1.98
N ALA A 61 -7.69 24.19 -3.22
CA ALA A 61 -8.99 23.81 -3.74
C ALA A 61 -8.89 22.41 -4.35
N PHE A 62 -9.53 21.45 -3.73
CA PHE A 62 -9.62 20.07 -4.22
C PHE A 62 -11.02 19.50 -3.98
N ARG A 63 -11.53 18.71 -4.93
CA ARG A 63 -12.78 17.98 -4.85
C ARG A 63 -12.62 16.61 -5.47
N PHE A 64 -13.18 15.59 -4.80
CA PHE A 64 -13.32 14.27 -5.42
C PHE A 64 -14.38 14.31 -6.52
N ASN A 65 -14.13 13.55 -7.59
CA ASN A 65 -15.09 13.42 -8.69
C ASN A 65 -16.10 12.28 -8.44
N CYS A 66 -16.51 12.10 -7.19
CA CYS A 66 -17.48 11.10 -6.78
C CYS A 66 -18.28 11.58 -5.57
N ARG A 67 -19.35 10.85 -5.22
CA ARG A 67 -20.14 11.15 -4.01
C ARG A 67 -19.31 10.87 -2.76
N SER A 68 -19.48 11.74 -1.76
CA SER A 68 -18.87 11.51 -0.44
C SER A 68 -19.39 10.22 0.18
N ARG A 69 -18.49 9.45 0.72
CA ARG A 69 -18.72 8.20 1.44
C ARG A 69 -17.61 7.96 2.46
N SER A 70 -17.87 7.07 3.40
CA SER A 70 -16.87 6.62 4.36
C SER A 70 -15.85 5.73 3.67
N VAL A 71 -14.58 5.89 4.06
CA VAL A 71 -13.45 5.09 3.58
C VAL A 71 -12.60 4.66 4.78
N ARG A 72 -11.78 3.62 4.63
CA ARG A 72 -10.77 3.22 5.63
C ARG A 72 -9.53 4.08 5.51
N GLY A 73 -9.11 4.34 4.29
CA GLY A 73 -7.94 5.13 3.93
C GLY A 73 -8.17 5.96 2.69
N CYS A 74 -7.36 6.99 2.57
CA CYS A 74 -7.33 7.83 1.37
C CYS A 74 -5.94 8.44 1.23
N LEU A 75 -5.33 8.24 0.07
CA LEU A 75 -4.12 8.94 -0.31
C LEU A 75 -4.47 10.12 -1.21
N VAL A 76 -3.94 11.29 -0.88
CA VAL A 76 -3.94 12.47 -1.76
C VAL A 76 -2.49 12.90 -1.97
N ALA A 77 -2.02 12.84 -3.22
CA ALA A 77 -0.64 13.18 -3.55
C ALA A 77 -0.57 14.29 -4.61
N TYR A 78 0.27 15.27 -4.34
CA TYR A 78 0.47 16.43 -5.19
C TYR A 78 1.83 17.07 -4.94
N GLY A 79 2.48 17.59 -5.98
CA GLY A 79 3.75 18.32 -5.85
C GLY A 79 4.90 17.47 -5.31
N GLY A 80 4.88 16.16 -5.51
CA GLY A 80 5.87 15.23 -4.97
C GLY A 80 5.65 14.90 -3.49
N ARG A 81 4.54 15.31 -2.89
CA ARG A 81 4.19 15.08 -1.48
C ARG A 81 2.90 14.30 -1.38
N GLY A 82 2.76 13.51 -0.32
CA GLY A 82 1.57 12.73 -0.01
C GLY A 82 0.93 13.13 1.32
N THR A 83 -0.39 12.98 1.39
CA THR A 83 -1.13 12.98 2.65
C THR A 83 -1.96 11.69 2.70
N ILE A 84 -1.69 10.87 3.68
CA ILE A 84 -2.38 9.61 3.93
C ILE A 84 -3.39 9.88 5.05
N PHE A 85 -4.68 9.78 4.73
CA PHE A 85 -5.76 9.87 5.70
C PHE A 85 -6.17 8.48 6.12
N VAL A 86 -6.36 8.26 7.43
CA VAL A 86 -6.82 6.98 7.96
C VAL A 86 -7.94 7.20 8.98
N GLU A 87 -8.86 6.24 9.06
CA GLU A 87 -9.94 6.26 10.04
C GLU A 87 -9.38 6.11 11.46
N ALA A 88 -9.61 7.13 12.29
CA ALA A 88 -9.07 7.14 13.64
C ALA A 88 -9.73 6.12 14.58
N GLU A 89 -10.99 5.74 14.29
CA GLU A 89 -11.79 4.82 15.12
C GLU A 89 -11.58 3.34 14.74
N ASP A 90 -10.89 3.04 13.63
CA ASP A 90 -10.54 1.67 13.27
C ASP A 90 -9.54 1.08 14.29
N PRO A 91 -9.54 -0.25 14.51
CA PRO A 91 -8.54 -0.94 15.33
C PRO A 91 -7.10 -0.60 14.91
N GLU A 92 -6.16 -0.68 15.85
CA GLU A 92 -4.79 -0.25 15.60
C GLU A 92 -4.10 -1.07 14.51
N ASP A 93 -4.32 -2.37 14.47
CA ASP A 93 -3.82 -3.28 13.43
C ASP A 93 -4.37 -2.93 12.05
N GLU A 94 -5.66 -2.63 11.95
CA GLU A 94 -6.30 -2.17 10.71
C GLU A 94 -5.74 -0.82 10.25
N ARG A 95 -5.59 0.15 11.15
CA ARG A 95 -4.98 1.46 10.83
C ARG A 95 -3.55 1.30 10.34
N ARG A 96 -2.77 0.44 11.02
CA ARG A 96 -1.38 0.16 10.63
C ARG A 96 -1.29 -0.42 9.22
N PHE A 97 -2.17 -1.37 8.92
CA PHE A 97 -2.26 -1.95 7.58
C PHE A 97 -2.67 -0.90 6.53
N THR A 98 -3.70 -0.10 6.83
CA THR A 98 -4.15 0.99 5.95
C THR A 98 -3.04 2.00 5.65
N VAL A 99 -2.27 2.43 6.66
CA VAL A 99 -1.12 3.34 6.43
C VAL A 99 -0.09 2.71 5.50
N ALA A 100 0.24 1.43 5.70
CA ALA A 100 1.21 0.72 4.87
C ALA A 100 0.71 0.54 3.42
N HIS A 101 -0.58 0.26 3.24
CA HIS A 101 -1.24 0.12 1.94
C HIS A 101 -1.22 1.45 1.15
N GLU A 102 -1.63 2.55 1.78
CA GLU A 102 -1.60 3.87 1.14
C GLU A 102 -0.15 4.35 0.86
N ALA A 103 0.79 4.00 1.73
CA ALA A 103 2.21 4.26 1.48
C ALA A 103 2.73 3.45 0.27
N ALA A 104 2.26 2.22 0.08
CA ALA A 104 2.59 1.40 -1.09
C ALA A 104 2.11 2.04 -2.39
N HIS A 105 0.87 2.55 -2.44
CA HIS A 105 0.37 3.33 -3.57
C HIS A 105 1.21 4.59 -3.81
N PHE A 106 1.52 5.33 -2.75
CA PHE A 106 2.33 6.53 -2.88
C PHE A 106 3.71 6.24 -3.50
N MET A 107 4.38 5.17 -3.06
CA MET A 107 5.66 4.76 -3.60
C MET A 107 5.57 4.25 -5.05
N SER A 108 4.60 3.37 -5.33
CA SER A 108 4.53 2.61 -6.59
C SER A 108 3.84 3.38 -7.70
N ASP A 109 2.71 4.02 -7.37
CA ASP A 109 1.78 4.58 -8.36
C ASP A 109 1.96 6.10 -8.53
N TYR A 110 2.57 6.76 -7.55
CA TYR A 110 2.84 8.17 -7.64
C TYR A 110 4.35 8.49 -7.77
N LEU A 111 5.18 8.18 -6.77
CA LEU A 111 6.59 8.56 -6.78
C LEU A 111 7.38 7.86 -7.90
N SER A 112 7.22 6.56 -8.05
CA SER A 112 7.92 5.78 -9.08
C SER A 112 7.55 6.23 -10.50
N LEU A 113 6.26 6.54 -10.75
CA LEU A 113 5.83 7.07 -12.05
C LEU A 113 6.41 8.46 -12.32
N ARG A 114 6.42 9.33 -11.30
CA ARG A 114 7.00 10.67 -11.37
C ARG A 114 8.51 10.62 -11.65
N GLU A 115 9.26 9.75 -10.96
CA GLU A 115 10.69 9.54 -11.17
C GLU A 115 10.99 9.06 -12.60
N ARG A 116 10.25 8.06 -13.08
CA ARG A 116 10.39 7.54 -14.45
C ARG A 116 10.07 8.60 -15.51
N ALA A 117 9.05 9.41 -15.26
CA ALA A 117 8.74 10.52 -16.18
C ALA A 117 9.87 11.57 -16.18
N CYS A 118 10.40 11.95 -15.02
CA CYS A 118 11.52 12.85 -14.92
C CYS A 118 12.79 12.31 -15.64
N ALA A 119 13.05 11.02 -15.50
CA ALA A 119 14.17 10.37 -16.20
C ALA A 119 13.98 10.36 -17.73
N LYS A 120 12.74 10.18 -18.22
CA LYS A 120 12.44 10.10 -19.65
C LYS A 120 12.33 11.48 -20.33
N PHE A 121 11.70 12.44 -19.68
CA PHE A 121 11.33 13.75 -20.26
C PHE A 121 12.12 14.91 -19.66
N GLY A 122 13.03 14.64 -18.71
CA GLY A 122 13.77 15.65 -17.95
C GLY A 122 12.99 16.21 -16.76
N PRO A 123 13.67 16.93 -15.84
CA PRO A 123 13.09 17.35 -14.55
C PRO A 123 11.92 18.33 -14.69
N ARG A 124 11.82 19.08 -15.79
CA ARG A 124 10.71 20.02 -16.03
C ARG A 124 9.34 19.34 -16.18
N ILE A 125 9.29 18.02 -16.43
CA ILE A 125 8.02 17.29 -16.44
C ILE A 125 7.33 17.30 -15.06
N ALA A 126 8.09 17.48 -13.98
CA ALA A 126 7.56 17.63 -12.63
C ALA A 126 6.57 18.81 -12.53
N GLU A 127 6.79 19.90 -13.27
CA GLU A 127 5.87 21.05 -13.31
C GLU A 127 4.51 20.68 -13.90
N VAL A 128 4.47 19.69 -14.81
CA VAL A 128 3.23 19.16 -15.39
C VAL A 128 2.49 18.32 -14.37
N PHE A 129 3.18 17.43 -13.65
CA PHE A 129 2.60 16.66 -12.55
C PHE A 129 2.04 17.58 -11.44
N ASP A 130 2.73 18.68 -11.19
CA ASP A 130 2.33 19.69 -10.21
C ASP A 130 1.29 20.69 -10.74
N GLY A 131 0.74 20.47 -11.93
CA GLY A 131 -0.24 21.39 -12.54
C GLY A 131 0.25 22.82 -12.78
N ARG A 132 1.55 23.08 -12.61
CA ARG A 132 2.17 24.40 -12.78
C ARG A 132 2.38 24.77 -14.25
N ARG A 133 2.36 23.79 -15.14
CA ARG A 133 2.49 23.94 -16.58
C ARG A 133 1.58 22.95 -17.31
N LYS A 134 0.98 23.39 -18.41
CA LYS A 134 0.22 22.49 -19.29
C LYS A 134 1.17 21.50 -19.99
N PRO A 135 0.81 20.22 -20.10
CA PRO A 135 1.59 19.23 -20.83
C PRO A 135 1.61 19.54 -22.32
N THR A 136 2.74 19.27 -22.98
CA THR A 136 2.83 19.17 -24.43
C THR A 136 2.09 17.94 -24.94
N LEU A 137 1.85 17.83 -26.25
CA LEU A 137 1.19 16.67 -26.83
C LEU A 137 1.97 15.36 -26.56
N ASN A 138 3.30 15.39 -26.70
CA ASN A 138 4.17 14.23 -26.45
C ASN A 138 4.14 13.82 -24.97
N GLU A 139 4.09 14.77 -24.04
CA GLU A 139 3.98 14.50 -22.61
C GLU A 139 2.62 13.89 -22.24
N ARG A 140 1.53 14.36 -22.88
CA ARG A 140 0.18 13.76 -22.70
C ARG A 140 0.14 12.31 -23.19
N VAL A 141 0.65 12.08 -24.39
CA VAL A 141 0.69 10.72 -24.96
C VAL A 141 1.59 9.82 -24.11
N GLY A 142 2.75 10.34 -23.67
CA GLY A 142 3.66 9.59 -22.78
C GLY A 142 3.05 9.28 -21.42
N ALA A 143 2.32 10.21 -20.82
CA ALA A 143 1.61 9.99 -19.56
C ALA A 143 0.50 8.95 -19.72
N LEU A 144 -0.30 9.04 -20.77
CA LEU A 144 -1.38 8.09 -21.08
C LEU A 144 -0.83 6.66 -21.25
N LEU A 145 0.24 6.51 -22.02
CA LEU A 145 0.89 5.20 -22.27
C LEU A 145 1.55 4.63 -21.00
N ALA A 146 1.98 5.49 -20.08
CA ALA A 146 2.58 5.09 -18.81
C ALA A 146 1.54 4.87 -17.69
N GLY A 147 0.26 5.14 -17.93
CA GLY A 147 -0.78 5.10 -16.90
C GLY A 147 -0.60 6.18 -15.81
N ALA A 148 0.11 7.27 -16.11
CA ALA A 148 0.44 8.30 -15.13
C ALA A 148 -0.67 9.35 -15.05
N THR A 149 -1.17 9.62 -13.84
CA THR A 149 -2.11 10.70 -13.58
C THR A 149 -1.36 12.04 -13.54
N LEU A 150 -1.83 13.02 -14.33
CA LEU A 150 -1.32 14.38 -14.29
C LEU A 150 -2.18 15.22 -13.35
N GLY A 151 -1.54 15.89 -12.40
CA GLY A 151 -2.24 16.70 -11.38
C GLY A 151 -2.30 15.99 -10.02
N VAL A 152 -3.42 16.17 -9.32
CA VAL A 152 -3.62 15.50 -8.02
C VAL A 152 -3.90 14.01 -8.23
N TYR A 153 -3.10 13.19 -7.61
CA TYR A 153 -3.32 11.74 -7.53
C TYR A 153 -4.13 11.42 -6.28
N THR A 154 -5.09 10.54 -6.40
CA THR A 154 -5.89 10.05 -5.27
C THR A 154 -6.07 8.54 -5.35
N GLU A 155 -5.98 7.89 -4.20
CA GLU A 155 -6.34 6.49 -3.99
C GLU A 155 -7.30 6.38 -2.82
N LEU A 156 -8.20 5.41 -2.84
CA LEU A 156 -9.24 5.25 -1.83
C LEU A 156 -9.32 3.78 -1.42
N LEU A 157 -9.06 3.49 -0.15
CA LEU A 157 -9.31 2.19 0.43
C LEU A 157 -10.74 2.14 0.96
N GLU A 158 -11.61 1.43 0.25
CA GLU A 158 -13.03 1.31 0.57
C GLU A 158 -13.26 0.48 1.85
N ARG A 159 -14.40 0.69 2.52
CA ARG A 159 -14.80 -0.13 3.69
C ARG A 159 -15.37 -1.48 3.29
N ASP A 160 -16.10 -1.52 2.18
CA ASP A 160 -16.72 -2.73 1.66
C ASP A 160 -16.08 -3.08 0.32
N ASP A 161 -15.82 -4.36 0.07
CA ASP A 161 -15.39 -4.87 -1.23
C ASP A 161 -16.57 -4.74 -2.23
N ALA A 162 -16.85 -3.51 -2.63
CA ALA A 162 -17.95 -3.21 -3.54
C ALA A 162 -17.56 -3.51 -4.99
N GLY A 163 -17.65 -4.78 -5.36
CA GLY A 163 -17.77 -5.20 -6.74
C GLY A 163 -16.44 -5.46 -7.46
N ALA A 164 -16.50 -6.39 -8.40
CA ALA A 164 -15.39 -6.85 -9.22
C ALA A 164 -14.65 -5.68 -9.91
N ALA A 165 -13.58 -5.23 -9.29
CA ALA A 165 -12.65 -4.32 -9.92
C ALA A 165 -12.11 -4.98 -11.21
N GLY A 166 -12.03 -4.25 -12.31
CA GLY A 166 -11.43 -4.76 -13.55
C GLY A 166 -10.02 -5.28 -13.30
N GLY A 167 -9.57 -6.30 -14.04
CA GLY A 167 -8.31 -7.00 -13.76
C GLY A 167 -7.05 -6.11 -13.67
N ALA A 168 -7.08 -4.87 -14.19
CA ALA A 168 -5.99 -3.91 -14.02
C ALA A 168 -5.98 -3.29 -12.61
N VAL A 169 -7.14 -2.91 -12.09
CA VAL A 169 -7.30 -2.37 -10.72
C VAL A 169 -6.94 -3.46 -9.72
N TYR A 170 -7.45 -4.68 -9.89
CA TYR A 170 -7.09 -5.81 -9.03
C TYR A 170 -5.56 -6.03 -8.91
N ARG A 171 -4.80 -5.90 -10.00
CA ARG A 171 -3.34 -6.04 -9.96
C ARG A 171 -2.63 -4.90 -9.23
N ILE A 172 -3.19 -3.69 -9.26
CA ILE A 172 -2.66 -2.53 -8.55
C ILE A 172 -2.86 -2.72 -7.04
N GLU A 173 -4.07 -3.11 -6.64
CA GLU A 173 -4.40 -3.40 -5.24
C GLU A 173 -3.58 -4.57 -4.68
N ASP A 174 -3.54 -5.71 -5.39
CA ASP A 174 -2.74 -6.88 -4.99
C ASP A 174 -1.25 -6.53 -4.82
N ARG A 175 -0.71 -5.64 -5.66
CA ARG A 175 0.65 -5.14 -5.49
C ARG A 175 0.80 -4.27 -4.26
N ALA A 176 -0.13 -3.36 -4.01
CA ALA A 176 -0.12 -2.48 -2.83
C ALA A 176 -0.21 -3.31 -1.54
N ASP A 177 -1.11 -4.29 -1.49
CA ASP A 177 -1.23 -5.23 -0.38
C ASP A 177 0.07 -5.98 -0.12
N ARG A 178 0.70 -6.53 -1.15
CA ARG A 178 1.97 -7.26 -1.00
C ARG A 178 3.09 -6.37 -0.48
N ILE A 179 3.19 -5.14 -0.97
CA ILE A 179 4.16 -4.18 -0.48
C ILE A 179 3.86 -3.84 0.98
N ALA A 180 2.62 -3.55 1.34
CA ALA A 180 2.20 -3.25 2.70
C ALA A 180 2.56 -4.38 3.67
N LEU A 181 2.25 -5.63 3.29
CA LEU A 181 2.58 -6.82 4.07
C LEU A 181 4.10 -6.99 4.23
N ALA A 182 4.89 -6.76 3.17
CA ALA A 182 6.35 -6.84 3.26
C ALA A 182 6.98 -5.72 4.10
N LEU A 183 6.35 -4.54 4.15
CA LEU A 183 6.77 -3.45 5.03
C LEU A 183 6.54 -3.81 6.50
N LEU A 184 5.35 -4.34 6.82
CA LEU A 184 4.91 -4.63 8.19
C LEU A 184 5.51 -5.94 8.75
N ALA A 185 5.65 -6.96 7.90
CA ALA A 185 6.10 -8.30 8.26
C ALA A 185 6.98 -8.88 7.14
N PRO A 186 8.29 -8.55 7.07
CA PRO A 186 9.16 -9.01 6.00
C PRO A 186 9.17 -10.54 5.89
N PRO A 187 9.03 -11.10 4.67
CA PRO A 187 8.94 -12.55 4.45
C PRO A 187 10.07 -13.34 5.11
N GLU A 188 11.29 -12.83 5.02
CA GLU A 188 12.50 -13.46 5.55
C GLU A 188 12.48 -13.52 7.08
N VAL A 189 11.98 -12.48 7.75
CA VAL A 189 11.86 -12.44 9.21
C VAL A 189 10.76 -13.40 9.68
N VAL A 190 9.58 -13.35 9.03
CA VAL A 190 8.46 -14.25 9.35
C VAL A 190 8.87 -15.71 9.20
N LEU A 191 9.52 -16.06 8.07
CA LEU A 191 9.91 -17.45 7.78
C LEU A 191 11.05 -17.96 8.68
N ALA A 192 11.88 -17.06 9.22
CA ALA A 192 12.92 -17.43 10.18
C ALA A 192 12.36 -17.77 11.57
N GLU A 193 11.21 -17.19 11.94
CA GLU A 193 10.62 -17.34 13.27
C GLU A 193 9.52 -18.40 13.37
N VAL A 194 8.89 -18.72 12.22
CA VAL A 194 7.76 -19.65 12.24
C VAL A 194 8.21 -21.11 12.31
N ASP A 195 7.60 -21.86 13.22
CA ASP A 195 7.70 -23.34 13.23
C ASP A 195 6.81 -23.91 12.11
N THR A 196 7.47 -24.44 11.09
CA THR A 196 6.80 -25.11 9.95
C THR A 196 6.92 -26.63 10.01
N SER A 197 7.27 -27.21 11.17
CA SER A 197 7.45 -28.65 11.34
C SER A 197 6.15 -29.47 11.27
N ALA A 198 5.00 -28.81 11.50
CA ALA A 198 3.69 -29.44 11.42
C ALA A 198 3.45 -30.09 10.04
N SER A 199 2.95 -31.33 10.02
CA SER A 199 2.72 -32.08 8.79
C SER A 199 1.55 -31.53 7.96
N ALA A 200 0.46 -31.07 8.63
CA ALA A 200 -0.74 -30.56 7.98
C ALA A 200 -0.58 -29.09 7.57
N PHE A 201 -0.96 -28.75 6.33
CA PHE A 201 -0.92 -27.38 5.82
C PHE A 201 -1.77 -26.42 6.67
N ALA A 202 -2.96 -26.84 7.11
CA ALA A 202 -3.83 -26.02 7.95
C ALA A 202 -3.14 -25.61 9.27
N ALA A 203 -2.42 -26.54 9.91
CA ALA A 203 -1.69 -26.24 11.15
C ALA A 203 -0.50 -25.31 10.91
N ARG A 204 0.25 -25.49 9.81
CA ARG A 204 1.32 -24.56 9.43
C ARG A 204 0.77 -23.16 9.17
N ARG A 205 -0.34 -23.06 8.41
CA ARG A 205 -0.99 -21.77 8.11
C ARG A 205 -1.46 -21.07 9.37
N GLU A 206 -2.09 -21.81 10.29
CA GLU A 206 -2.52 -21.28 11.58
C GLU A 206 -1.36 -20.75 12.42
N SER A 207 -0.23 -21.47 12.45
CA SER A 207 0.99 -21.03 13.16
C SER A 207 1.54 -19.73 12.58
N VAL A 208 1.64 -19.61 11.24
CA VAL A 208 2.08 -18.39 10.56
C VAL A 208 1.10 -17.24 10.81
N ASN A 209 -0.21 -17.49 10.66
CA ASN A 209 -1.24 -16.48 10.87
C ASN A 209 -1.18 -15.90 12.30
N ARG A 210 -1.07 -16.76 13.31
CA ARG A 210 -0.93 -16.33 14.70
C ARG A 210 0.31 -15.48 14.91
N LEU A 211 1.47 -15.89 14.38
CA LEU A 211 2.71 -15.10 14.45
C LEU A 211 2.52 -13.71 13.82
N LEU A 212 1.87 -13.64 12.65
CA LEU A 212 1.60 -12.39 11.93
C LEU A 212 0.70 -11.44 12.74
N CYS A 213 -0.33 -11.97 13.40
CA CYS A 213 -1.22 -11.17 14.23
C CYS A 213 -0.55 -10.74 15.54
N GLU A 214 0.05 -11.67 16.29
CA GLU A 214 0.53 -11.42 17.65
C GLU A 214 1.83 -10.62 17.68
N ARG A 215 2.79 -10.95 16.79
CA ARG A 215 4.10 -10.30 16.78
C ARG A 215 4.16 -9.11 15.85
N PHE A 216 3.63 -9.25 14.62
CA PHE A 216 3.71 -8.19 13.61
C PHE A 216 2.50 -7.25 13.62
N GLY A 217 1.46 -7.60 14.37
CA GLY A 217 0.26 -6.78 14.53
C GLY A 217 -0.50 -6.59 13.22
N LEU A 218 -0.56 -7.62 12.37
CA LEU A 218 -1.40 -7.61 11.18
C LEU A 218 -2.86 -7.90 11.52
N PRO A 219 -3.81 -7.31 10.79
CA PRO A 219 -5.22 -7.68 10.90
C PRO A 219 -5.42 -9.15 10.49
N PRO A 220 -6.40 -9.86 11.09
CA PRO A 220 -6.57 -11.29 10.87
C PRO A 220 -6.77 -11.71 9.40
N GLN A 221 -7.52 -10.92 8.63
CA GLN A 221 -7.84 -11.26 7.24
C GLN A 221 -6.62 -11.11 6.31
N PRO A 222 -5.89 -9.98 6.27
CA PRO A 222 -4.62 -9.87 5.55
C PRO A 222 -3.56 -10.88 6.02
N ALA A 223 -3.49 -11.15 7.34
CA ALA A 223 -2.55 -12.11 7.91
C ALA A 223 -2.80 -13.54 7.39
N ASP A 224 -4.05 -13.98 7.30
CA ASP A 224 -4.41 -15.31 6.80
C ASP A 224 -4.08 -15.47 5.30
N ALA A 225 -4.40 -14.47 4.48
CA ALA A 225 -4.04 -14.46 3.06
C ALA A 225 -2.52 -14.49 2.87
N TYR A 226 -1.80 -13.71 3.67
CA TYR A 226 -0.35 -13.66 3.64
C TYR A 226 0.30 -14.97 4.09
N ALA A 227 -0.17 -15.58 5.18
CA ALA A 227 0.30 -16.88 5.66
C ALA A 227 0.23 -17.95 4.56
N ARG A 228 -0.89 -18.02 3.85
CA ARG A 228 -1.06 -18.92 2.70
C ARG A 228 -0.03 -18.63 1.63
N SER A 229 0.10 -17.39 1.20
CA SER A 229 1.00 -16.98 0.12
C SER A 229 2.47 -17.26 0.45
N LEU A 230 2.90 -17.00 1.69
CA LEU A 230 4.26 -17.31 2.16
C LEU A 230 4.57 -18.80 2.11
N LEU A 231 3.66 -19.63 2.60
CA LEU A 231 3.84 -21.09 2.59
C LEU A 231 3.87 -21.64 1.17
N GLU A 232 3.02 -21.17 0.27
CA GLU A 232 3.01 -21.56 -1.13
C GLU A 232 4.31 -21.15 -1.83
N SER A 233 4.81 -19.94 -1.59
CA SER A 233 6.06 -19.45 -2.21
C SER A 233 7.31 -20.20 -1.80
N THR A 234 7.29 -20.85 -0.63
CA THR A 234 8.42 -21.65 -0.09
C THR A 234 8.29 -23.16 -0.38
N GLY A 235 7.30 -23.57 -1.18
CA GLY A 235 7.03 -24.99 -1.45
C GLY A 235 6.43 -25.75 -0.26
N ARG A 236 5.98 -25.03 0.77
CA ARG A 236 5.33 -25.58 1.97
C ARG A 236 3.81 -25.43 1.92
N GLY A 237 3.25 -25.14 0.74
CA GLY A 237 1.82 -25.05 0.47
C GLY A 237 1.09 -26.37 0.69
N ALA A 238 -0.23 -26.37 0.46
CA ALA A 238 -1.04 -27.58 0.54
C ALA A 238 -0.55 -28.63 -0.47
N SER A 239 -0.42 -29.88 -0.03
CA SER A 239 -0.20 -30.99 -0.93
C SER A 239 -1.43 -31.19 -1.83
N TRP A 240 -1.26 -31.88 -2.96
CA TRP A 240 -2.37 -32.19 -3.88
C TRP A 240 -3.55 -32.89 -3.15
N VAL A 241 -3.26 -33.78 -2.22
CA VAL A 241 -4.28 -34.50 -1.41
C VAL A 241 -5.01 -33.54 -0.44
N GLU A 242 -4.29 -32.61 0.19
CA GLU A 242 -4.88 -31.60 1.08
C GLU A 242 -5.74 -30.61 0.29
N SER A 243 -5.33 -30.25 -0.93
CA SER A 243 -6.10 -29.33 -1.81
C SER A 243 -7.46 -29.90 -2.22
N LEU A 244 -7.60 -31.23 -2.33
CA LEU A 244 -8.86 -31.90 -2.61
C LEU A 244 -9.84 -31.90 -1.42
N ARG A 245 -9.36 -31.77 -0.18
CA ARG A 245 -10.15 -31.76 1.03
C ARG A 245 -10.64 -30.37 1.45
N LEU A 246 -10.12 -29.33 0.82
CA LEU A 246 -10.43 -27.92 1.10
C LEU A 246 -11.54 -27.34 0.19
N ARG A 247 -12.20 -28.21 -0.61
CA ARG A 247 -13.35 -27.82 -1.46
C ARG A 247 -14.68 -28.23 -0.83
#